data_a8372bb08e36033418ed87d1b7694999
#
_entry.id   a8372bb08e36033418ed87d1b7694999
#
_cell.length_a   1.000
_cell.length_b   1.000
_cell.length_c   1.000
_cell.angle_alpha   90.00
_cell.angle_beta   90.00
_cell.angle_gamma   90.00
#
_symmetry.space_group_name_H-M   'P 1'
#
loop_
_entity.id
_entity.type
_entity.pdbx_description
1 polymer ?
#
loop_
_entity_poly.entity_id
_entity_poly.type
_entity_poly.pdbx_seq_one_letter_code
_entity_poly.pdbx_strand_id
1 'polypeptide(L)'
;MKKYLVLFLSILLLGCNGQTRKALNSNLNTKSPIELIIEKEQQAEQKKYSDIGVLISTFEFKVKTNNIKDFEDGFIPWADLEKPEIDLPNLDKKDEIVVNSSSVKIIIDYPLTNQYEFILKSSKGFTRGQLLIEISKHYYWLYEEEENSATIKTIPVDKRTTMYNRNETNGKYGIWGHDIADLDISGISIYKTENGEIILTLNIES
;
A
#
# COMPACT_ATOMS: atom_id res chain seq x y z
N MET A 1 -23.76 93.23 -36.82
CA MET A 1 -24.00 92.15 -35.81
C MET A 1 -23.28 90.87 -36.32
N LYS A 2 -22.06 90.66 -35.83
CA LYS A 2 -21.25 89.48 -36.22
C LYS A 2 -21.30 88.51 -35.02
N LYS A 3 -21.82 87.30 -35.27
CA LYS A 3 -21.85 86.21 -34.30
C LYS A 3 -20.55 85.42 -34.49
N TYR A 4 -19.75 85.35 -33.44
CA TYR A 4 -18.56 84.49 -33.39
C TYR A 4 -18.98 83.10 -32.89
N LEU A 5 -18.72 82.11 -33.73
CA LEU A 5 -18.89 80.68 -33.42
C LEU A 5 -17.60 80.21 -32.76
N VAL A 6 -17.65 79.90 -31.47
CA VAL A 6 -16.54 79.28 -30.77
C VAL A 6 -16.63 77.78 -30.92
N LEU A 7 -15.65 77.21 -31.61
CA LEU A 7 -15.50 75.76 -31.82
C LEU A 7 -14.74 75.15 -30.63
N PHE A 8 -15.45 74.39 -29.79
CA PHE A 8 -14.82 73.64 -28.72
C PHE A 8 -14.27 72.32 -29.34
N LEU A 9 -12.93 72.21 -29.36
CA LEU A 9 -12.20 70.98 -29.77
C LEU A 9 -12.05 70.12 -28.50
N SER A 10 -12.90 69.10 -28.34
CA SER A 10 -12.75 68.11 -27.26
C SER A 10 -11.73 67.06 -27.64
N ILE A 11 -10.57 67.08 -26.99
CA ILE A 11 -9.54 66.05 -27.09
C ILE A 11 -9.96 64.83 -26.28
N LEU A 12 -10.38 63.76 -26.92
CA LEU A 12 -10.61 62.45 -26.33
C LEU A 12 -9.23 61.80 -26.09
N LEU A 13 -8.79 61.83 -24.83
CA LEU A 13 -7.70 61.00 -24.35
C LEU A 13 -8.20 59.53 -24.20
N LEU A 14 -7.84 58.72 -25.16
CA LEU A 14 -7.97 57.25 -25.02
C LEU A 14 -6.93 56.74 -24.03
N GLY A 15 -7.35 56.63 -22.78
CA GLY A 15 -6.59 55.93 -21.75
C GLY A 15 -6.50 54.43 -22.06
N CYS A 16 -5.36 53.93 -22.51
CA CYS A 16 -5.03 52.51 -22.53
C CYS A 16 -4.97 52.00 -21.09
N ASN A 17 -6.04 51.39 -20.61
CA ASN A 17 -6.00 50.56 -19.39
C ASN A 17 -5.21 49.27 -19.70
N GLY A 18 -3.92 49.33 -19.43
CA GLY A 18 -3.09 48.15 -19.33
C GLY A 18 -3.55 47.31 -18.13
N GLN A 19 -4.50 46.38 -18.37
CA GLN A 19 -4.74 45.29 -17.42
C GLN A 19 -3.51 44.39 -17.40
N THR A 20 -2.63 44.63 -16.46
CA THR A 20 -1.63 43.65 -16.03
C THR A 20 -2.42 42.42 -15.55
N ARG A 21 -2.56 41.42 -16.42
CA ARG A 21 -2.90 40.08 -16.00
C ARG A 21 -1.82 39.64 -15.03
N LYS A 22 -2.10 39.74 -13.72
CA LYS A 22 -1.40 38.95 -12.72
C LYS A 22 -1.61 37.50 -13.14
N ALA A 23 -0.57 36.89 -13.71
CA ALA A 23 -0.50 35.46 -13.79
C ALA A 23 -0.64 34.96 -12.35
N LEU A 24 -1.78 34.34 -12.02
CA LEU A 24 -1.89 33.50 -10.85
C LEU A 24 -0.90 32.34 -11.12
N ASN A 25 0.31 32.49 -10.59
CA ASN A 25 1.15 31.35 -10.33
C ASN A 25 0.47 30.55 -9.21
N SER A 26 -0.52 29.76 -9.57
CA SER A 26 -0.87 28.61 -8.78
C SER A 26 0.29 27.62 -8.92
N ASN A 27 1.34 27.82 -8.12
CA ASN A 27 2.23 26.72 -7.76
C ASN A 27 1.36 25.71 -6.98
N LEU A 28 0.54 24.96 -7.69
CA LEU A 28 0.09 23.66 -7.25
C LEU A 28 1.39 22.85 -7.17
N ASN A 29 1.92 22.74 -5.98
CA ASN A 29 2.98 21.81 -5.62
C ASN A 29 2.39 20.39 -5.77
N THR A 30 2.19 19.96 -7.02
CA THR A 30 1.75 18.59 -7.31
C THR A 30 2.98 17.71 -7.06
N LYS A 31 2.90 16.93 -5.98
CA LYS A 31 3.92 15.94 -5.64
C LYS A 31 4.17 15.01 -6.82
N SER A 32 5.41 14.64 -7.02
CA SER A 32 5.75 13.62 -8.01
C SER A 32 5.16 12.26 -7.61
N PRO A 33 4.95 11.33 -8.54
CA PRO A 33 4.50 9.97 -8.21
C PRO A 33 5.38 9.28 -7.17
N ILE A 34 6.69 9.52 -7.21
CA ILE A 34 7.65 8.96 -6.25
C ILE A 34 7.43 9.54 -4.85
N GLU A 35 7.24 10.86 -4.72
CA GLU A 35 6.96 11.49 -3.43
C GLU A 35 5.67 10.96 -2.81
N LEU A 36 4.65 10.68 -3.62
CA LEU A 36 3.40 10.08 -3.13
C LEU A 36 3.60 8.65 -2.62
N ILE A 37 4.43 7.85 -3.28
CA ILE A 37 4.76 6.49 -2.84
C ILE A 37 5.53 6.54 -1.51
N ILE A 38 6.57 7.39 -1.40
CA ILE A 38 7.34 7.56 -0.15
C ILE A 38 6.42 7.96 1.02
N GLU A 39 5.45 8.84 0.80
CA GLU A 39 4.49 9.20 1.84
C GLU A 39 3.58 8.03 2.25
N LYS A 40 3.17 7.21 1.30
CA LYS A 40 2.36 6.01 1.60
C LYS A 40 3.16 4.99 2.40
N GLU A 41 4.44 4.79 2.08
CA GLU A 41 5.35 3.96 2.89
C GLU A 41 5.41 4.46 4.32
N GLN A 42 5.72 5.74 4.53
CA GLN A 42 5.78 6.33 5.86
C GLN A 42 4.46 6.23 6.63
N GLN A 43 3.33 6.32 5.94
CA GLN A 43 2.01 6.15 6.56
C GLN A 43 1.75 4.68 6.95
N ALA A 44 2.16 3.75 6.11
CA ALA A 44 2.04 2.32 6.38
C ALA A 44 2.87 1.90 7.59
N GLU A 45 4.14 2.34 7.68
CA GLU A 45 5.03 2.10 8.83
C GLU A 45 4.46 2.64 10.16
N GLN A 46 3.73 3.77 10.10
CA GLN A 46 3.15 4.41 11.29
C GLN A 46 1.76 3.92 11.65
N LYS A 47 1.18 3.03 10.83
CA LYS A 47 -0.19 2.56 11.04
C LYS A 47 -0.34 1.81 12.36
N LYS A 48 -1.35 2.20 13.13
CA LYS A 48 -1.71 1.57 14.40
C LYS A 48 -3.11 0.98 14.32
N TYR A 49 -3.26 -0.22 14.84
CA TYR A 49 -4.52 -0.94 14.87
C TYR A 49 -5.20 -0.82 16.24
N SER A 50 -5.45 0.43 16.69
CA SER A 50 -6.04 0.70 18.02
C SER A 50 -7.51 0.29 18.12
N ASP A 51 -8.23 0.23 17.00
CA ASP A 51 -9.69 0.12 16.97
C ASP A 51 -10.21 -1.26 16.56
N ILE A 52 -9.31 -2.23 16.28
CA ILE A 52 -9.70 -3.57 15.81
C ILE A 52 -9.82 -4.60 16.94
N GLY A 53 -9.43 -4.24 18.16
CA GLY A 53 -9.46 -5.14 19.33
C GLY A 53 -8.23 -5.02 20.21
N VAL A 54 -8.13 -5.94 21.18
CA VAL A 54 -6.97 -6.03 22.08
C VAL A 54 -5.93 -6.95 21.46
N LEU A 55 -4.68 -6.48 21.35
CA LEU A 55 -3.54 -7.30 20.93
C LEU A 55 -3.33 -8.42 21.97
N ILE A 56 -3.41 -9.68 21.57
CA ILE A 56 -3.26 -10.83 22.45
C ILE A 56 -1.94 -11.57 22.26
N SER A 57 -1.38 -11.59 21.06
CA SER A 57 -0.06 -12.15 20.77
C SER A 57 0.46 -11.72 19.40
N THR A 58 1.73 -12.00 19.17
CA THR A 58 2.41 -11.87 17.87
C THR A 58 3.22 -13.12 17.59
N PHE A 59 3.48 -13.42 16.34
CA PHE A 59 4.46 -14.42 15.95
C PHE A 59 5.16 -14.01 14.65
N GLU A 60 6.34 -14.57 14.43
CA GLU A 60 7.23 -14.25 13.31
C GLU A 60 7.29 -15.40 12.31
N PHE A 61 7.57 -15.06 11.04
CA PHE A 61 7.95 -16.00 10.01
C PHE A 61 9.47 -15.96 9.88
N LYS A 62 10.13 -17.06 10.25
CA LYS A 62 11.59 -17.21 10.14
C LYS A 62 11.91 -18.43 9.29
N VAL A 63 12.77 -18.25 8.29
CA VAL A 63 13.16 -19.30 7.37
C VAL A 63 14.61 -19.71 7.65
N LYS A 64 14.87 -21.00 7.94
CA LYS A 64 16.21 -21.49 8.21
C LYS A 64 17.09 -21.34 6.97
N THR A 65 18.30 -20.83 7.19
CA THR A 65 19.28 -20.66 6.12
C THR A 65 20.68 -21.11 6.56
N ASN A 66 21.49 -21.52 5.58
CA ASN A 66 22.91 -21.79 5.77
C ASN A 66 23.79 -20.56 5.49
N ASN A 67 23.19 -19.44 5.08
CA ASN A 67 23.90 -18.20 4.82
C ASN A 67 24.12 -17.42 6.12
N ILE A 68 24.97 -17.94 7.00
CA ILE A 68 25.33 -17.31 8.28
C ILE A 68 26.17 -16.05 8.11
N LYS A 69 26.65 -15.73 6.91
CA LYS A 69 27.35 -14.47 6.65
C LYS A 69 26.43 -13.27 6.71
N ASP A 70 25.22 -13.42 6.15
CA ASP A 70 24.22 -12.35 6.11
C ASP A 70 23.18 -12.51 7.23
N PHE A 71 23.01 -13.75 7.77
CA PHE A 71 22.06 -14.09 8.82
C PHE A 71 22.79 -14.88 9.92
N GLU A 72 23.39 -14.17 10.87
CA GLU A 72 24.27 -14.75 11.92
C GLU A 72 23.56 -15.79 12.81
N ASP A 73 22.24 -15.61 13.03
CA ASP A 73 21.41 -16.54 13.82
C ASP A 73 20.92 -17.76 13.03
N GLY A 74 21.24 -17.83 11.72
CA GLY A 74 20.82 -18.90 10.81
C GLY A 74 19.37 -18.81 10.34
N PHE A 75 18.75 -17.64 10.45
CA PHE A 75 17.37 -17.39 10.01
C PHE A 75 17.26 -16.14 9.16
N ILE A 76 16.56 -16.25 8.04
CA ILE A 76 15.97 -15.12 7.31
C ILE A 76 14.75 -14.68 8.12
N PRO A 77 14.63 -13.41 8.55
CA PRO A 77 13.56 -12.96 9.45
C PRO A 77 12.21 -12.72 8.78
N TRP A 78 12.02 -13.23 7.57
CA TRP A 78 10.77 -13.16 6.78
C TRP A 78 10.63 -14.37 5.88
N ALA A 79 9.47 -14.51 5.23
CA ALA A 79 9.18 -15.51 4.20
C ALA A 79 8.59 -14.84 2.95
N ASP A 80 8.98 -15.32 1.77
CA ASP A 80 8.57 -14.82 0.46
C ASP A 80 7.06 -15.05 0.23
N LEU A 81 6.34 -14.02 -0.18
CA LEU A 81 4.91 -14.09 -0.53
C LEU A 81 4.68 -14.45 -2.00
N GLU A 82 5.66 -14.25 -2.89
CA GLU A 82 5.53 -14.67 -4.30
C GLU A 82 5.61 -16.18 -4.43
N LYS A 83 6.61 -16.79 -3.75
CA LYS A 83 6.92 -18.25 -3.88
C LYS A 83 7.05 -18.91 -2.50
N PRO A 84 6.01 -18.88 -1.67
CA PRO A 84 6.07 -19.38 -0.31
C PRO A 84 6.40 -20.87 -0.21
N GLU A 85 6.15 -21.64 -1.29
CA GLU A 85 6.49 -23.06 -1.37
C GLU A 85 8.01 -23.32 -1.35
N ILE A 86 8.84 -22.34 -1.70
CA ILE A 86 10.30 -22.43 -1.61
C ILE A 86 10.74 -22.35 -0.16
N ASP A 87 10.14 -21.45 0.62
CA ASP A 87 10.48 -21.19 2.02
C ASP A 87 9.81 -22.18 2.99
N LEU A 88 8.62 -22.67 2.64
CA LEU A 88 7.82 -23.55 3.49
C LEU A 88 8.57 -24.77 4.05
N PRO A 89 9.44 -25.48 3.30
CA PRO A 89 10.21 -26.61 3.84
C PRO A 89 11.14 -26.22 4.99
N ASN A 90 11.68 -24.98 4.95
CA ASN A 90 12.63 -24.44 5.91
C ASN A 90 12.00 -23.48 6.91
N LEU A 91 10.70 -23.23 6.82
CA LEU A 91 9.98 -22.34 7.76
C LEU A 91 10.05 -22.90 9.18
N ASP A 92 10.56 -22.10 10.11
CA ASP A 92 10.69 -22.53 11.50
C ASP A 92 9.31 -22.80 12.11
N LYS A 93 9.21 -23.97 12.76
CA LYS A 93 7.96 -24.41 13.42
C LYS A 93 6.72 -24.30 12.51
N LYS A 94 6.84 -24.64 11.22
CA LYS A 94 5.76 -24.54 10.22
C LYS A 94 4.46 -25.21 10.63
N ASP A 95 4.55 -26.32 11.36
CA ASP A 95 3.39 -27.12 11.78
C ASP A 95 2.85 -26.73 13.17
N GLU A 96 3.44 -25.72 13.81
CA GLU A 96 2.95 -25.17 15.08
C GLU A 96 1.61 -24.45 14.86
N ILE A 97 0.62 -24.79 15.69
CA ILE A 97 -0.66 -24.06 15.74
C ILE A 97 -0.40 -22.71 16.42
N VAL A 98 -0.37 -21.63 15.64
CA VAL A 98 -0.11 -20.27 16.12
C VAL A 98 -1.41 -19.52 16.44
N VAL A 99 -2.53 -19.96 15.88
CA VAL A 99 -3.86 -19.43 16.19
C VAL A 99 -4.82 -20.57 16.50
N ASN A 100 -5.21 -20.70 17.76
CA ASN A 100 -6.18 -21.71 18.21
C ASN A 100 -7.61 -21.13 18.16
N SER A 101 -8.15 -20.98 16.97
CA SER A 101 -9.51 -20.52 16.70
C SER A 101 -10.10 -21.28 15.53
N SER A 102 -11.43 -21.44 15.50
CA SER A 102 -12.13 -22.05 14.36
C SER A 102 -12.34 -21.09 13.20
N SER A 103 -12.16 -19.79 13.43
CA SER A 103 -12.30 -18.74 12.42
C SER A 103 -11.38 -17.57 12.74
N VAL A 104 -10.77 -16.99 11.71
CA VAL A 104 -9.98 -15.77 11.80
C VAL A 104 -10.35 -14.85 10.65
N LYS A 105 -10.40 -13.54 10.91
CA LYS A 105 -10.42 -12.50 9.89
C LYS A 105 -8.99 -12.02 9.67
N ILE A 106 -8.55 -11.94 8.44
CA ILE A 106 -7.23 -11.44 8.06
C ILE A 106 -7.42 -10.12 7.31
N ILE A 107 -6.63 -9.12 7.69
CA ILE A 107 -6.61 -7.81 7.06
C ILE A 107 -5.29 -7.69 6.29
N ILE A 108 -5.38 -7.44 4.98
CA ILE A 108 -4.28 -7.02 4.13
C ILE A 108 -4.50 -5.56 3.79
N ASP A 109 -3.55 -4.71 4.12
CA ASP A 109 -3.62 -3.27 3.88
C ASP A 109 -2.33 -2.68 3.28
N TYR A 110 -1.32 -3.50 3.07
CA TYR A 110 -0.10 -3.13 2.40
C TYR A 110 0.13 -4.00 1.14
N PRO A 111 0.53 -3.40 0.02
CA PRO A 111 0.63 -1.98 -0.30
C PRO A 111 -0.67 -1.46 -0.95
N LEU A 112 -1.71 -1.29 -0.18
CA LEU A 112 -3.07 -0.98 -0.63
C LEU A 112 -3.54 0.40 -0.14
N THR A 113 -4.28 1.12 -0.98
CA THR A 113 -5.03 2.32 -0.58
C THR A 113 -6.32 1.93 0.16
N ASN A 114 -7.00 0.88 -0.31
CA ASN A 114 -8.19 0.30 0.32
C ASN A 114 -7.87 -1.11 0.80
N GLN A 115 -8.03 -1.37 2.09
CA GLN A 115 -7.73 -2.68 2.67
C GLN A 115 -8.59 -3.81 2.06
N TYR A 116 -8.01 -4.99 2.04
CA TYR A 116 -8.66 -6.24 1.69
C TYR A 116 -8.83 -7.10 2.93
N GLU A 117 -10.00 -7.69 3.11
CA GLU A 117 -10.31 -8.56 4.25
C GLU A 117 -10.84 -9.91 3.77
N PHE A 118 -10.46 -10.97 4.47
CA PHE A 118 -10.99 -12.30 4.23
C PHE A 118 -11.06 -13.12 5.51
N ILE A 119 -11.86 -14.19 5.47
CA ILE A 119 -12.08 -15.07 6.61
C ILE A 119 -11.57 -16.47 6.27
N LEU A 120 -10.72 -17.02 7.11
CA LEU A 120 -10.35 -18.42 7.09
C LEU A 120 -11.09 -19.19 8.16
N LYS A 121 -11.45 -20.45 7.87
CA LYS A 121 -12.10 -21.37 8.81
C LYS A 121 -11.30 -22.67 8.91
N SER A 122 -11.15 -23.18 10.13
CA SER A 122 -10.46 -24.44 10.41
C SER A 122 -11.06 -25.10 11.66
N SER A 123 -11.24 -26.40 11.63
CA SER A 123 -11.66 -27.15 12.81
C SER A 123 -10.52 -27.44 13.81
N LYS A 124 -9.26 -27.16 13.42
CA LYS A 124 -8.06 -27.51 14.19
C LYS A 124 -7.19 -26.31 14.57
N GLY A 125 -7.66 -25.08 14.31
CA GLY A 125 -6.83 -23.88 14.38
C GLY A 125 -5.95 -23.73 13.12
N PHE A 126 -5.00 -22.79 13.16
CA PHE A 126 -4.17 -22.43 12.01
C PHE A 126 -2.69 -22.58 12.35
N THR A 127 -1.97 -23.34 11.52
CA THR A 127 -0.53 -23.45 11.65
C THR A 127 0.17 -22.29 10.93
N ARG A 128 1.43 -22.03 11.31
CA ARG A 128 2.26 -20.99 10.68
C ARG A 128 2.37 -21.21 9.17
N GLY A 129 2.66 -22.43 8.73
CA GLY A 129 2.78 -22.76 7.32
C GLY A 129 1.46 -22.63 6.55
N GLN A 130 0.31 -23.01 7.16
CA GLN A 130 -1.00 -22.78 6.55
C GLN A 130 -1.29 -21.29 6.32
N LEU A 131 -1.00 -20.45 7.32
CA LEU A 131 -1.20 -19.01 7.19
C LEU A 131 -0.32 -18.41 6.10
N LEU A 132 0.95 -18.79 6.00
CA LEU A 132 1.84 -18.33 4.92
C LEU A 132 1.23 -18.61 3.54
N ILE A 133 0.81 -19.85 3.30
CA ILE A 133 0.26 -20.28 1.99
C ILE A 133 -1.08 -19.58 1.70
N GLU A 134 -1.98 -19.48 2.67
CA GLU A 134 -3.28 -18.84 2.45
C GLU A 134 -3.15 -17.33 2.24
N ILE A 135 -2.27 -16.65 2.98
CA ILE A 135 -2.01 -15.23 2.79
C ILE A 135 -1.44 -14.97 1.38
N SER A 136 -0.42 -15.72 0.95
CA SER A 136 0.12 -15.62 -0.41
C SER A 136 -0.96 -15.77 -1.49
N LYS A 137 -1.82 -16.80 -1.40
CA LYS A 137 -2.95 -16.98 -2.33
C LYS A 137 -3.85 -15.76 -2.40
N HIS A 138 -4.14 -15.16 -1.25
CA HIS A 138 -4.99 -13.98 -1.19
C HIS A 138 -4.32 -12.75 -1.77
N TYR A 139 -2.98 -12.61 -1.66
CA TYR A 139 -2.23 -11.59 -2.39
C TYR A 139 -2.37 -11.76 -3.90
N TYR A 140 -2.21 -12.98 -4.44
CA TYR A 140 -2.42 -13.24 -5.86
C TYR A 140 -3.85 -12.87 -6.31
N TRP A 141 -4.88 -13.24 -5.56
CA TRP A 141 -6.26 -12.92 -5.90
C TRP A 141 -6.55 -11.42 -5.86
N LEU A 142 -6.07 -10.70 -4.85
CA LEU A 142 -6.29 -9.26 -4.77
C LEU A 142 -5.55 -8.49 -5.88
N TYR A 143 -4.35 -8.92 -6.28
CA TYR A 143 -3.62 -8.33 -7.40
C TYR A 143 -4.32 -8.58 -8.74
N GLU A 144 -4.84 -9.78 -8.95
CA GLU A 144 -5.65 -10.12 -10.13
C GLU A 144 -6.94 -9.29 -10.17
N GLU A 145 -7.65 -9.17 -9.06
CA GLU A 145 -8.89 -8.39 -8.96
C GLU A 145 -8.63 -6.90 -9.16
N GLU A 146 -7.52 -6.38 -8.63
CA GLU A 146 -7.07 -5.02 -8.89
C GLU A 146 -6.82 -4.78 -10.36
N GLU A 147 -6.03 -5.63 -11.02
CA GLU A 147 -5.72 -5.48 -12.44
C GLU A 147 -6.97 -5.56 -13.30
N ASN A 148 -7.94 -6.42 -12.95
CA ASN A 148 -9.21 -6.53 -13.68
C ASN A 148 -10.10 -5.30 -13.50
N SER A 149 -10.11 -4.68 -12.33
CA SER A 149 -10.98 -3.54 -11.99
C SER A 149 -10.37 -2.18 -12.33
N ALA A 150 -9.03 -2.06 -12.40
CA ALA A 150 -8.34 -0.81 -12.64
C ALA A 150 -8.51 -0.29 -14.08
N THR A 151 -8.65 1.02 -14.23
CA THR A 151 -8.53 1.73 -15.53
C THR A 151 -7.10 2.21 -15.78
N ILE A 152 -6.36 2.52 -14.72
CA ILE A 152 -4.90 2.73 -14.76
C ILE A 152 -4.24 1.39 -14.51
N LYS A 153 -3.69 0.80 -15.57
CA LYS A 153 -3.05 -0.53 -15.51
C LYS A 153 -1.64 -0.47 -14.98
N THR A 154 -1.17 -1.59 -14.47
CA THR A 154 0.22 -1.78 -14.10
C THR A 154 1.14 -1.58 -15.31
N ILE A 155 2.19 -0.77 -15.14
CA ILE A 155 3.22 -0.61 -16.17
C ILE A 155 4.05 -1.89 -16.20
N PRO A 156 4.21 -2.56 -17.36
CA PRO A 156 5.06 -3.74 -17.51
C PRO A 156 6.49 -3.46 -17.03
N VAL A 157 7.13 -4.44 -16.40
CA VAL A 157 8.46 -4.30 -15.79
C VAL A 157 9.50 -3.77 -16.78
N ASP A 158 9.47 -4.25 -18.03
CA ASP A 158 10.38 -3.83 -19.11
C ASP A 158 10.19 -2.36 -19.57
N LYS A 159 9.10 -1.73 -19.15
CA LYS A 159 8.77 -0.33 -19.47
C LYS A 159 8.92 0.63 -18.30
N ARG A 160 9.29 0.12 -17.12
CA ARG A 160 9.45 0.94 -15.92
C ARG A 160 10.78 1.69 -15.96
N THR A 161 10.74 2.97 -15.63
CA THR A 161 11.92 3.87 -15.66
C THR A 161 12.23 4.47 -14.30
N THR A 162 11.47 4.10 -13.26
CA THR A 162 11.64 4.61 -11.90
C THR A 162 12.27 3.56 -10.98
N MET A 163 12.83 4.01 -9.86
CA MET A 163 13.38 3.13 -8.82
C MET A 163 12.29 2.30 -8.14
N TYR A 164 11.07 2.83 -8.08
CA TYR A 164 9.91 2.08 -7.59
C TYR A 164 9.35 1.20 -8.70
N ASN A 165 9.18 -0.07 -8.40
CA ASN A 165 8.84 -1.08 -9.40
C ASN A 165 7.46 -0.87 -10.00
N ARG A 166 6.46 -0.57 -9.17
CA ARG A 166 5.07 -0.53 -9.60
C ARG A 166 4.47 0.87 -9.51
N ASN A 167 3.79 1.31 -10.57
CA ASN A 167 2.95 2.50 -10.49
C ASN A 167 1.68 2.22 -9.67
N GLU A 168 1.12 3.26 -9.07
CA GLU A 168 -0.19 3.16 -8.43
C GLU A 168 -1.26 2.85 -9.49
N THR A 169 -2.12 1.88 -9.20
CA THR A 169 -3.31 1.53 -9.96
C THR A 169 -4.55 2.09 -9.25
N ASN A 170 -5.65 2.24 -9.96
CA ASN A 170 -6.89 2.85 -9.45
C ASN A 170 -8.07 1.87 -9.46
N GLY A 171 -7.80 0.60 -9.28
CA GLY A 171 -8.82 -0.43 -9.18
C GLY A 171 -9.46 -0.48 -7.79
N LYS A 172 -9.97 -1.65 -7.44
CA LYS A 172 -10.72 -1.86 -6.21
C LYS A 172 -9.89 -1.57 -4.95
N TYR A 173 -8.60 -1.89 -4.99
CA TYR A 173 -7.70 -1.77 -3.83
C TYR A 173 -6.72 -0.61 -3.93
N GLY A 174 -6.40 -0.14 -5.14
CA GLY A 174 -5.43 0.93 -5.36
C GLY A 174 -4.03 0.49 -4.94
N ILE A 175 -3.47 -0.52 -5.62
CA ILE A 175 -2.14 -1.07 -5.32
C ILE A 175 -1.07 -0.09 -5.78
N TRP A 176 -0.05 0.14 -4.94
CA TRP A 176 1.02 1.08 -5.18
C TRP A 176 2.41 0.50 -4.84
N GLY A 177 3.45 1.02 -5.48
CA GLY A 177 4.86 0.80 -5.12
C GLY A 177 5.42 -0.58 -5.45
N HIS A 178 4.73 -1.67 -5.13
CA HIS A 178 5.29 -3.02 -5.10
C HIS A 178 4.51 -4.03 -5.92
N ASP A 179 5.24 -4.92 -6.60
CA ASP A 179 4.72 -6.19 -7.11
C ASP A 179 4.73 -7.24 -5.98
N ILE A 180 4.07 -8.39 -6.18
CA ILE A 180 4.09 -9.47 -5.17
C ILE A 180 5.52 -9.97 -4.92
N ALA A 181 6.37 -9.93 -5.96
CA ALA A 181 7.77 -10.35 -5.89
C ALA A 181 8.65 -9.45 -4.98
N ASP A 182 8.14 -8.28 -4.61
CA ASP A 182 8.83 -7.36 -3.70
C ASP A 182 8.34 -7.53 -2.24
N LEU A 183 7.41 -8.48 -1.98
CA LEU A 183 6.74 -8.59 -0.69
C LEU A 183 7.15 -9.84 0.08
N ASP A 184 7.63 -9.62 1.28
CA ASP A 184 7.91 -10.65 2.28
C ASP A 184 7.01 -10.48 3.50
N ILE A 185 6.71 -11.56 4.21
CA ILE A 185 6.00 -11.50 5.48
C ILE A 185 6.96 -11.80 6.64
N SER A 186 7.12 -10.84 7.55
CA SER A 186 7.97 -10.99 8.74
C SER A 186 7.18 -11.49 9.95
N GLY A 187 5.88 -11.14 10.06
CA GLY A 187 5.10 -11.52 11.22
C GLY A 187 3.60 -11.27 11.10
N ILE A 188 2.90 -11.71 12.14
CA ILE A 188 1.45 -11.47 12.31
C ILE A 188 1.19 -11.01 13.74
N SER A 189 0.35 -9.98 13.86
CA SER A 189 -0.23 -9.54 15.12
C SER A 189 -1.66 -10.08 15.25
N ILE A 190 -1.99 -10.66 16.40
CA ILE A 190 -3.29 -11.31 16.68
C ILE A 190 -4.07 -10.43 17.65
N TYR A 191 -5.25 -10.01 17.24
CA TYR A 191 -6.17 -9.20 18.04
C TYR A 191 -7.43 -9.98 18.37
N LYS A 192 -8.03 -9.65 19.50
CA LYS A 192 -9.33 -10.16 19.90
C LYS A 192 -10.28 -9.00 20.12
N THR A 193 -11.41 -9.02 19.42
CA THR A 193 -12.49 -8.03 19.59
C THR A 193 -13.26 -8.28 20.89
N GLU A 194 -14.07 -7.33 21.30
CA GLU A 194 -14.99 -7.48 22.43
C GLU A 194 -15.98 -8.63 22.22
N ASN A 195 -16.37 -8.89 20.98
CA ASN A 195 -17.27 -9.98 20.60
C ASN A 195 -16.56 -11.36 20.51
N GLY A 196 -15.24 -11.39 20.76
CA GLY A 196 -14.43 -12.61 20.72
C GLY A 196 -13.94 -13.01 19.32
N GLU A 197 -14.17 -12.21 18.29
CA GLU A 197 -13.62 -12.43 16.96
C GLU A 197 -12.09 -12.30 16.99
N ILE A 198 -11.40 -13.18 16.26
CA ILE A 198 -9.93 -13.12 16.11
C ILE A 198 -9.60 -12.44 14.78
N ILE A 199 -8.82 -11.37 14.87
CA ILE A 199 -8.36 -10.58 13.73
C ILE A 199 -6.84 -10.65 13.65
N LEU A 200 -6.33 -10.88 12.44
CA LEU A 200 -4.90 -10.93 12.13
C LEU A 200 -4.53 -9.74 11.25
N THR A 201 -3.46 -9.04 11.61
CA THR A 201 -2.81 -8.04 10.76
C THR A 201 -1.41 -8.50 10.43
N LEU A 202 -0.92 -8.11 9.26
CA LEU A 202 0.33 -8.60 8.69
C LEU A 202 1.43 -7.56 8.86
N ASN A 203 2.65 -8.03 9.16
CA ASN A 203 3.87 -7.23 9.08
C ASN A 203 4.55 -7.61 7.77
N ILE A 204 4.46 -6.73 6.79
CA ILE A 204 5.00 -6.93 5.44
C ILE A 204 6.27 -6.09 5.29
N GLU A 205 7.29 -6.72 4.75
CA GLU A 205 8.56 -6.10 4.33
C GLU A 205 8.59 -5.97 2.81
N SER A 206 9.31 -4.94 2.29
CA SER A 206 9.43 -4.68 0.86
C SER A 206 10.73 -3.99 0.46
#